data_9f8324bb56ec898c93b36f51a253a494
#
_entry.id   9f8324bb56ec898c93b36f51a253a494
#
_cell.length_a   1.000
_cell.length_b   1.000
_cell.length_c   1.000
_cell.angle_alpha   90.00
_cell.angle_beta   90.00
_cell.angle_gamma   90.00
#
_symmetry.space_group_name_H-M   'P 1'
#
loop_
_entity.id
_entity.type
_entity.pdbx_description
1 polymer ?
#
loop_
_entity_poly.entity_id
_entity_poly.type
_entity_poly.pdbx_seq_one_letter_code
_entity_poly.pdbx_strand_id
1 'polypeptide(L)'
;MKWTQEQSIAFECAREVITDMMAICSGRIADEASKAEPDANSLSELRANCSRLSIERAALHVDDYSDIARIRKEYGAVVRAWRAEKHFTS
;
A
#
# COMPACT_ATOMS: atom_id res chain seq x y z
N MET A 1 7.87 26.33 11.80
CA MET A 1 7.33 25.08 11.26
C MET A 1 6.09 25.36 10.44
N LYS A 2 5.98 24.77 9.28
CA LYS A 2 4.88 25.05 8.35
C LYS A 2 3.67 24.15 8.53
N TRP A 3 3.78 23.13 9.34
CA TRP A 3 2.70 22.17 9.59
C TRP A 3 2.65 21.78 11.05
N THR A 4 1.47 21.29 11.47
CA THR A 4 1.25 20.89 12.86
C THR A 4 1.75 19.47 13.09
N GLN A 5 1.85 19.09 14.36
CA GLN A 5 2.17 17.74 14.75
C GLN A 5 1.14 16.74 14.21
N GLU A 6 -0.15 17.11 14.22
CA GLU A 6 -1.21 16.27 13.68
C GLU A 6 -1.03 16.01 12.19
N GLN A 7 -0.62 17.04 11.45
CA GLN A 7 -0.35 16.91 10.01
C GLN A 7 0.83 15.99 9.76
N SER A 8 1.88 16.08 10.57
CA SER A 8 3.05 15.21 10.48
C SER A 8 2.67 13.75 10.76
N ILE A 9 1.85 13.52 11.78
CA ILE A 9 1.40 12.19 12.14
C ILE A 9 0.54 11.60 11.02
N ALA A 10 -0.40 12.38 10.47
CA ALA A 10 -1.26 11.94 9.38
C ALA A 10 -0.43 11.56 8.14
N PHE A 11 0.57 12.35 7.82
CA PHE A 11 1.49 12.10 6.71
C PHE A 11 2.26 10.79 6.92
N GLU A 12 2.84 10.60 8.09
CA GLU A 12 3.59 9.37 8.41
C GLU A 12 2.69 8.14 8.38
N CYS A 13 1.46 8.26 8.89
CA CYS A 13 0.48 7.17 8.81
C CYS A 13 0.15 6.81 7.38
N ALA A 14 -0.04 7.80 6.51
CA ALA A 14 -0.30 7.56 5.09
C ALA A 14 0.86 6.83 4.42
N ARG A 15 2.09 7.24 4.71
CA ARG A 15 3.28 6.57 4.16
C ARG A 15 3.38 5.13 4.63
N GLU A 16 3.09 4.87 5.89
CA GLU A 16 3.07 3.50 6.43
C GLU A 16 2.02 2.64 5.76
N VAL A 17 0.83 3.21 5.50
CA VAL A 17 -0.25 2.50 4.82
C VAL A 17 0.18 2.12 3.40
N ILE A 18 0.85 3.02 2.68
CA ILE A 18 1.37 2.71 1.34
C ILE A 18 2.43 1.61 1.42
N THR A 19 3.31 1.67 2.43
CA THR A 19 4.33 0.64 2.65
C THR A 19 3.66 -0.73 2.88
N ASP A 20 2.59 -0.76 3.66
CA ASP A 20 1.83 -1.99 3.89
C ASP A 20 1.20 -2.51 2.60
N MET A 21 0.67 -1.61 1.76
CA MET A 21 0.13 -1.98 0.45
C MET A 21 1.22 -2.58 -0.45
N MET A 22 2.43 -2.03 -0.39
CA MET A 22 3.56 -2.56 -1.15
C MET A 22 3.95 -3.96 -0.67
N ALA A 23 3.92 -4.19 0.63
CA ALA A 23 4.19 -5.51 1.20
C ALA A 23 3.14 -6.54 0.76
N ILE A 24 1.86 -6.15 0.76
CA ILE A 24 0.77 -7.01 0.26
C ILE A 24 1.01 -7.35 -1.21
N CYS A 25 1.36 -6.36 -2.00
CA CYS A 25 1.63 -6.53 -3.43
C CYS A 25 2.79 -7.50 -3.65
N SER A 26 3.87 -7.36 -2.89
CA SER A 26 5.03 -8.26 -2.95
C SER A 26 4.64 -9.71 -2.59
N GLY A 27 3.79 -9.87 -1.58
CA GLY A 27 3.27 -11.18 -1.19
C GLY A 27 2.46 -11.82 -2.30
N ARG A 28 1.63 -11.04 -2.99
CA ARG A 28 0.83 -11.53 -4.12
C ARG A 28 1.72 -11.94 -5.29
N ILE A 29 2.79 -11.20 -5.56
CA ILE A 29 3.76 -11.55 -6.59
C ILE A 29 4.40 -12.89 -6.25
N ALA A 30 4.83 -13.08 -5.01
CA ALA A 30 5.45 -14.32 -4.57
C ALA A 30 4.48 -15.50 -4.70
N ASP A 31 3.21 -15.31 -4.32
CA ASP A 31 2.18 -16.34 -4.43
C ASP A 31 1.95 -16.73 -5.88
N GLU A 32 1.83 -15.74 -6.78
CA GLU A 32 1.61 -16.03 -8.20
C GLU A 32 2.82 -16.72 -8.82
N ALA A 33 4.02 -16.25 -8.50
CA ALA A 33 5.27 -16.80 -9.04
C ALA A 33 5.52 -18.24 -8.58
N SER A 34 4.95 -18.64 -7.44
CA SER A 34 5.15 -19.98 -6.89
C SER A 34 4.17 -21.02 -7.43
N LYS A 35 3.21 -20.61 -8.24
CA LYS A 35 2.27 -21.54 -8.87
C LYS A 35 2.96 -22.40 -9.91
N ALA A 36 2.40 -23.59 -10.17
CA ALA A 36 2.95 -24.49 -11.20
C ALA A 36 2.98 -23.81 -12.57
N GLU A 37 1.96 -23.00 -12.85
CA GLU A 37 1.86 -22.24 -14.12
C GLU A 37 1.54 -20.77 -13.79
N PRO A 38 2.57 -19.98 -13.44
CA PRO A 38 2.36 -18.57 -13.13
C PRO A 38 1.77 -17.82 -14.32
N ASP A 39 0.79 -16.96 -14.05
CA ASP A 39 0.19 -16.11 -15.06
C ASP A 39 1.06 -14.88 -15.29
N ALA A 40 1.67 -14.79 -16.47
CA ALA A 40 2.56 -13.68 -16.82
C ALA A 40 1.83 -12.33 -16.80
N ASN A 41 0.57 -12.28 -17.21
CA ASN A 41 -0.21 -11.04 -17.18
C ASN A 41 -0.47 -10.58 -15.75
N SER A 42 -0.85 -11.50 -14.88
CA SER A 42 -1.05 -11.19 -13.45
C SER A 42 0.22 -10.68 -12.81
N LEU A 43 1.35 -11.32 -13.08
CA LEU A 43 2.65 -10.89 -12.56
C LEU A 43 3.00 -9.49 -13.04
N SER A 44 2.77 -9.22 -14.32
CA SER A 44 3.04 -7.91 -14.92
C SER A 44 2.21 -6.82 -14.25
N GLU A 45 0.91 -7.08 -14.04
CA GLU A 45 0.01 -6.13 -13.38
C GLU A 45 0.40 -5.88 -11.94
N LEU A 46 0.77 -6.95 -11.21
CA LEU A 46 1.20 -6.82 -9.82
C LEU A 46 2.47 -5.99 -9.70
N ARG A 47 3.44 -6.22 -10.60
CA ARG A 47 4.69 -5.45 -10.61
C ARG A 47 4.44 -3.99 -10.93
N ALA A 48 3.53 -3.70 -11.86
CA ALA A 48 3.14 -2.34 -12.20
C ALA A 48 2.49 -1.64 -11.02
N ASN A 49 1.63 -2.36 -10.27
CA ASN A 49 1.00 -1.83 -9.07
C ASN A 49 2.03 -1.50 -7.99
N CYS A 50 3.00 -2.38 -7.76
CA CYS A 50 4.07 -2.14 -6.81
C CYS A 50 4.87 -0.89 -7.17
N SER A 51 5.20 -0.74 -8.44
CA SER A 51 5.94 0.44 -8.92
C SER A 51 5.14 1.72 -8.72
N ARG A 52 3.84 1.68 -9.04
CA ARG A 52 2.96 2.84 -8.86
C ARG A 52 2.87 3.25 -7.39
N LEU A 53 2.73 2.28 -6.49
CA LEU A 53 2.68 2.55 -5.05
C LEU A 53 3.99 3.18 -4.55
N SER A 54 5.12 2.68 -5.03
CA SER A 54 6.43 3.23 -4.68
C SER A 54 6.57 4.69 -5.13
N ILE A 55 6.12 5.00 -6.34
CA ILE A 55 6.14 6.36 -6.88
C ILE A 55 5.19 7.25 -6.08
N GLU A 56 4.00 6.78 -5.77
CA GLU A 56 3.01 7.52 -4.99
C GLU A 56 3.57 7.86 -3.61
N ARG A 57 4.20 6.88 -2.96
CA ARG A 57 4.81 7.08 -1.64
C ARG A 57 5.91 8.15 -1.69
N ALA A 58 6.75 8.09 -2.71
CA ALA A 58 7.86 9.04 -2.87
C ALA A 58 7.37 10.45 -3.19
N ALA A 59 6.24 10.56 -3.89
CA ALA A 59 5.69 11.85 -4.31
C ALA A 59 4.83 12.53 -3.24
N LEU A 60 4.41 11.80 -2.22
CA LEU A 60 3.50 12.33 -1.19
C LEU A 60 4.22 13.34 -0.31
N HIS A 61 3.57 14.49 -0.10
CA HIS A 61 4.07 15.55 0.77
C HIS A 61 3.14 15.74 1.98
N VAL A 62 3.68 16.31 3.04
CA VAL A 62 2.97 16.51 4.30
C VAL A 62 1.73 17.42 4.14
N ASP A 63 1.72 18.27 3.14
CA ASP A 63 0.61 19.19 2.88
C ASP A 63 -0.38 18.69 1.81
N ASP A 64 -0.22 17.47 1.34
CA ASP A 64 -1.16 16.83 0.40
C ASP A 64 -2.36 16.26 1.19
N TYR A 65 -3.15 17.14 1.81
CA TYR A 65 -4.20 16.77 2.76
C TYR A 65 -5.25 15.82 2.16
N SER A 66 -5.70 16.11 0.95
CA SER A 66 -6.71 15.28 0.27
C SER A 66 -6.20 13.89 -0.02
N ASP A 67 -4.97 13.80 -0.53
CA ASP A 67 -4.36 12.51 -0.85
C ASP A 67 -4.07 11.72 0.41
N ILE A 68 -3.59 12.38 1.47
CA ILE A 68 -3.35 11.73 2.76
C ILE A 68 -4.64 11.12 3.30
N ALA A 69 -5.74 11.88 3.27
CA ALA A 69 -7.04 11.41 3.75
C ALA A 69 -7.54 10.23 2.91
N ARG A 70 -7.42 10.34 1.60
CA ARG A 70 -7.83 9.27 0.67
C ARG A 70 -7.04 7.99 0.91
N ILE A 71 -5.72 8.09 1.01
CA ILE A 71 -4.84 6.95 1.24
C ILE A 71 -5.17 6.27 2.56
N ARG A 72 -5.33 7.03 3.62
CA ARG A 72 -5.65 6.48 4.94
C ARG A 72 -7.00 5.76 4.94
N LYS A 73 -7.99 6.29 4.21
CA LYS A 73 -9.32 5.69 4.13
C LYS A 73 -9.32 4.46 3.20
N GLU A 74 -8.91 4.64 1.96
CA GLU A 74 -9.04 3.61 0.92
C GLU A 74 -8.00 2.49 1.07
N TYR A 75 -6.73 2.86 1.14
CA TYR A 75 -5.68 1.87 1.29
C TYR A 75 -5.70 1.26 2.69
N GLY A 76 -6.03 2.06 3.69
CA GLY A 76 -6.19 1.59 5.05
C GLY A 76 -7.25 0.49 5.16
N ALA A 77 -8.36 0.63 4.44
CA ALA A 77 -9.41 -0.39 4.41
C ALA A 77 -8.91 -1.70 3.81
N VAL A 78 -8.12 -1.62 2.72
CA VAL A 78 -7.53 -2.80 2.08
C VAL A 78 -6.56 -3.51 3.03
N VAL A 79 -5.71 -2.75 3.70
CA VAL A 79 -4.73 -3.30 4.64
C VAL A 79 -5.42 -4.00 5.80
N ARG A 80 -6.45 -3.37 6.36
CA ARG A 80 -7.21 -3.96 7.46
C ARG A 80 -7.92 -5.26 7.05
N ALA A 81 -8.50 -5.26 5.86
CA ALA A 81 -9.16 -6.46 5.32
C ALA A 81 -8.16 -7.59 5.09
N TRP A 82 -6.99 -7.27 4.57
CA TRP A 82 -5.92 -8.24 4.36
C TRP A 82 -5.46 -8.85 5.69
N ARG A 83 -5.24 -8.01 6.71
CA ARG A 83 -4.81 -8.48 8.03
C ARG A 83 -5.86 -9.36 8.69
N ALA A 84 -7.14 -9.00 8.57
CA ALA A 84 -8.24 -9.78 9.12
C ALA A 84 -8.31 -11.16 8.47
N GLU A 85 -8.15 -11.22 7.14
CA GLU A 85 -8.16 -12.45 6.38
C GLU A 85 -6.99 -13.36 6.78
N LYS A 86 -5.78 -12.81 6.87
CA LYS A 86 -4.61 -13.55 7.30
C LYS A 86 -4.74 -14.05 8.73
N HIS A 87 -5.33 -13.25 9.59
CA HIS A 87 -5.52 -13.60 10.99
C HIS A 87 -6.45 -14.80 11.15
N PHE A 88 -7.51 -14.86 10.33
CA PHE A 88 -8.47 -15.96 10.37
C PHE A 88 -7.93 -17.27 9.77
N THR A 89 -7.00 -17.18 8.85
CA THR A 89 -6.47 -18.36 8.17
C THR A 89 -5.23 -18.96 8.82
N SER A 90 -4.71 -18.30 9.82
CA SER A 90 -3.48 -18.76 10.49
C SER A 90 -3.74 -19.85 11.54
#